data_e9d99c20d175e00877cbb926a0149ff9
#
_entry.id   e9d99c20d175e00877cbb926a0149ff9
#
_cell.length_a   1.000
_cell.length_b   1.000
_cell.length_c   1.000
_cell.angle_alpha   90.00
_cell.angle_beta   90.00
_cell.angle_gamma   90.00
#
_symmetry.space_group_name_H-M   'P 1'
#
loop_
_entity.id
_entity.type
_entity.pdbx_description
1 polymer ?
#
loop_
_entity_poly.entity_id
_entity_poly.type
_entity_poly.pdbx_seq_one_letter_code
_entity_poly.pdbx_strand_id
1 'polypeptide(L)'
;VGKLTKLRELLEKNELDAILITSSINRRYVSGFTGTAGVALISKQHARFITDFRYTAQATEQATEFQVVEHKQLIEQEIRDQLKEMGIEHLGFEKDHVTFAQYENYKKVFNVDMKPISGLVEEMRLIKTADELAVMKKAAKIADDAFIHIQSFIKPGVKEIDVSNELEFFMRKQGAVSSSFDIIVASGLRSALPHGVASNKEINSGELVTLDYGAWYEGYCSDITRTFAVGEISDELTTIYNTVLEAQLLGVAGVKPGITGKEADALTRDYITEKGYGDYFGHSTGHGLGLEVHEGPGLSFRSDKKLEAGMVVTVEPGIYIPEVGGCRIEDDIIVTETGNERLTHAPKELIHL
;
A
#
# COMPACT_ATOMS: atom_id res chain seq x y z
N VAL A 1 19.98 -12.10 2.46
CA VAL A 1 20.77 -10.97 3.01
C VAL A 1 19.86 -10.18 3.94
N GLY A 2 20.31 -9.91 5.19
CA GLY A 2 19.52 -9.15 6.16
C GLY A 2 19.27 -7.71 5.73
N LYS A 3 18.17 -7.11 6.21
CA LYS A 3 17.78 -5.71 5.87
C LYS A 3 18.90 -4.71 6.24
N LEU A 4 19.54 -4.86 7.41
CA LEU A 4 20.65 -3.99 7.82
C LEU A 4 21.87 -4.14 6.90
N THR A 5 22.19 -5.36 6.45
CA THR A 5 23.30 -5.58 5.53
C THR A 5 23.05 -4.86 4.21
N LYS A 6 21.87 -5.04 3.63
CA LYS A 6 21.49 -4.36 2.38
C LYS A 6 21.49 -2.84 2.53
N LEU A 7 21.00 -2.32 3.67
CA LEU A 7 21.01 -0.88 3.92
C LEU A 7 22.45 -0.33 4.03
N ARG A 8 23.37 -1.07 4.66
CA ARG A 8 24.79 -0.68 4.76
C ARG A 8 25.47 -0.63 3.40
N GLU A 9 25.18 -1.57 2.51
CA GLU A 9 25.65 -1.52 1.10
C GLU A 9 25.15 -0.26 0.39
N LEU A 10 23.90 0.13 0.65
CA LEU A 10 23.32 1.37 0.09
C LEU A 10 23.96 2.63 0.71
N LEU A 11 24.33 2.62 1.99
CA LEU A 11 25.09 3.74 2.61
C LEU A 11 26.43 3.93 1.92
N GLU A 12 27.18 2.86 1.67
CA GLU A 12 28.46 2.94 0.96
C GLU A 12 28.30 3.50 -0.45
N LYS A 13 27.31 3.00 -1.20
CA LYS A 13 27.03 3.46 -2.56
C LYS A 13 26.66 4.95 -2.63
N ASN A 14 26.04 5.49 -1.57
CA ASN A 14 25.62 6.88 -1.49
C ASN A 14 26.61 7.77 -0.73
N GLU A 15 27.80 7.26 -0.41
CA GLU A 15 28.87 7.98 0.32
C GLU A 15 28.39 8.55 1.66
N LEU A 16 27.56 7.75 2.40
CA LEU A 16 27.03 8.09 3.71
C LEU A 16 27.75 7.30 4.80
N ASP A 17 27.96 7.93 5.96
CA ASP A 17 28.45 7.24 7.16
C ASP A 17 27.30 6.59 7.93
N ALA A 18 26.14 7.26 7.94
CA ALA A 18 24.92 6.78 8.59
C ALA A 18 23.66 7.33 7.91
N ILE A 19 22.51 6.74 8.26
CA ILE A 19 21.18 7.26 7.94
C ILE A 19 20.34 7.38 9.21
N LEU A 20 19.57 8.47 9.32
CA LEU A 20 18.53 8.68 10.31
C LEU A 20 17.18 8.37 9.69
N ILE A 21 16.51 7.33 10.17
CA ILE A 21 15.18 6.90 9.73
C ILE A 21 14.16 7.40 10.74
N THR A 22 13.29 8.29 10.30
CA THR A 22 12.24 8.94 11.08
C THR A 22 10.83 8.52 10.66
N SER A 23 10.65 8.08 9.40
CA SER A 23 9.40 7.48 8.91
C SER A 23 9.00 6.28 9.78
N SER A 24 7.77 6.27 10.28
CA SER A 24 7.26 5.16 11.09
C SER A 24 7.25 3.83 10.33
N ILE A 25 6.99 3.90 9.04
CA ILE A 25 6.90 2.74 8.14
C ILE A 25 8.29 2.19 7.84
N ASN A 26 9.23 3.05 7.43
CA ASN A 26 10.61 2.64 7.17
C ASN A 26 11.31 2.17 8.46
N ARG A 27 11.05 2.84 9.59
CA ARG A 27 11.52 2.41 10.89
C ARG A 27 11.03 1.01 11.24
N ARG A 28 9.72 0.74 11.06
CA ARG A 28 9.15 -0.61 11.22
C ARG A 28 9.81 -1.61 10.28
N TYR A 29 9.99 -1.25 9.03
CA TYR A 29 10.60 -2.13 8.02
C TYR A 29 12.01 -2.58 8.43
N VAL A 30 12.87 -1.65 8.87
CA VAL A 30 14.28 -1.96 9.19
C VAL A 30 14.46 -2.57 10.56
N SER A 31 13.59 -2.26 11.53
CA SER A 31 13.80 -2.67 12.94
C SER A 31 12.77 -3.68 13.46
N GLY A 32 11.62 -3.85 12.79
CA GLY A 32 10.49 -4.62 13.30
C GLY A 32 9.67 -3.89 14.37
N PHE A 33 10.10 -2.70 14.82
CA PHE A 33 9.43 -1.98 15.90
C PHE A 33 8.06 -1.42 15.48
N THR A 34 7.03 -1.75 16.25
CA THR A 34 5.63 -1.39 15.95
C THR A 34 5.10 -0.21 16.76
N GLY A 35 5.88 0.32 17.71
CA GLY A 35 5.47 1.45 18.54
C GLY A 35 5.48 2.78 17.78
N THR A 36 4.86 3.80 18.37
CA THR A 36 4.60 5.08 17.71
C THR A 36 5.74 6.11 17.85
N ALA A 37 6.69 5.92 18.77
CA ALA A 37 7.77 6.88 19.02
C ALA A 37 9.16 6.24 18.99
N GLY A 38 10.10 6.94 18.37
CA GLY A 38 11.49 6.55 18.23
C GLY A 38 12.03 6.79 16.84
N VAL A 39 13.34 6.67 16.68
CA VAL A 39 14.06 6.74 15.39
C VAL A 39 15.09 5.62 15.30
N ALA A 40 15.42 5.21 14.08
CA ALA A 40 16.51 4.30 13.84
C ALA A 40 17.70 5.08 13.26
N LEU A 41 18.85 5.00 13.92
CA LEU A 41 20.12 5.55 13.47
C LEU A 41 21.05 4.39 13.10
N ILE A 42 21.36 4.25 11.82
CA ILE A 42 22.10 3.10 11.29
C ILE A 42 23.34 3.60 10.59
N SER A 43 24.51 3.13 11.07
CA SER A 43 25.80 3.36 10.42
C SER A 43 26.35 2.08 9.80
N LYS A 44 27.48 2.17 9.14
CA LYS A 44 28.20 1.01 8.57
C LYS A 44 28.48 -0.08 9.62
N GLN A 45 28.64 0.30 10.90
CA GLN A 45 29.04 -0.62 11.98
C GLN A 45 27.98 -0.77 13.08
N HIS A 46 27.16 0.25 13.32
CA HIS A 46 26.22 0.31 14.44
C HIS A 46 24.79 0.45 13.95
N ALA A 47 23.85 -0.05 14.74
CA ALA A 47 22.42 0.19 14.60
C ALA A 47 21.86 0.57 15.97
N ARG A 48 21.36 1.79 16.11
CA ARG A 48 20.79 2.34 17.34
C ARG A 48 19.30 2.57 17.14
N PHE A 49 18.50 2.11 18.08
CA PHE A 49 17.08 2.45 18.16
C PHE A 49 16.86 3.41 19.32
N ILE A 50 16.62 4.69 19.02
CA ILE A 50 16.52 5.74 20.02
C ILE A 50 15.03 6.01 20.31
N THR A 51 14.62 5.84 21.55
CA THR A 51 13.22 6.00 21.99
C THR A 51 13.15 6.49 23.44
N ASP A 52 11.95 6.73 23.96
CA ASP A 52 11.73 7.11 25.34
C ASP A 52 11.37 5.92 26.23
N PHE A 53 11.29 6.17 27.56
CA PHE A 53 11.04 5.15 28.57
C PHE A 53 9.78 4.31 28.35
N ARG A 54 8.77 4.83 27.63
CA ARG A 54 7.50 4.13 27.37
C ARG A 54 7.69 2.93 26.44
N TYR A 55 8.74 2.96 25.63
CA TYR A 55 8.96 2.00 24.55
C TYR A 55 10.27 1.19 24.67
N THR A 56 11.09 1.43 25.68
CA THR A 56 12.39 0.72 25.82
C THR A 56 12.21 -0.81 25.90
N ALA A 57 11.24 -1.30 26.66
CA ALA A 57 10.97 -2.73 26.77
C ALA A 57 10.51 -3.31 25.43
N GLN A 58 9.52 -2.68 24.77
CA GLN A 58 9.00 -3.11 23.46
C GLN A 58 10.10 -3.05 22.39
N ALA A 59 10.89 -2.00 22.35
CA ALA A 59 11.99 -1.87 21.39
C ALA A 59 13.08 -2.94 21.60
N THR A 60 13.40 -3.27 22.84
CA THR A 60 14.36 -4.34 23.16
C THR A 60 13.86 -5.71 22.71
N GLU A 61 12.55 -5.97 22.80
CA GLU A 61 11.93 -7.21 22.35
C GLU A 61 11.85 -7.30 20.81
N GLN A 62 11.49 -6.20 20.15
CA GLN A 62 11.18 -6.21 18.72
C GLN A 62 12.37 -5.86 17.81
N ALA A 63 13.17 -4.88 18.19
CA ALA A 63 14.30 -4.39 17.39
C ALA A 63 15.61 -5.12 17.77
N THR A 64 15.64 -6.43 17.65
CA THR A 64 16.69 -7.32 18.17
C THR A 64 18.08 -7.10 17.55
N GLU A 65 18.15 -6.55 16.35
CA GLU A 65 19.40 -6.20 15.67
C GLU A 65 19.93 -4.80 16.06
N PHE A 66 19.19 -4.07 16.94
CA PHE A 66 19.52 -2.71 17.36
C PHE A 66 19.93 -2.65 18.82
N GLN A 67 20.88 -1.78 19.13
CA GLN A 67 21.07 -1.34 20.50
C GLN A 67 20.03 -0.27 20.82
N VAL A 68 19.15 -0.57 21.78
CA VAL A 68 18.13 0.37 22.25
C VAL A 68 18.76 1.42 23.15
N VAL A 69 18.51 2.70 22.85
CA VAL A 69 18.98 3.86 23.58
C VAL A 69 17.78 4.66 24.08
N GLU A 70 17.69 4.84 25.41
CA GLU A 70 16.67 5.68 26.02
C GLU A 70 17.13 7.14 26.07
N HIS A 71 16.42 8.05 25.42
CA HIS A 71 16.67 9.47 25.59
C HIS A 71 15.96 10.00 26.86
N LYS A 72 16.67 10.78 27.67
CA LYS A 72 16.14 11.40 28.90
C LYS A 72 15.82 12.88 28.75
N GLN A 73 16.25 13.45 27.63
CA GLN A 73 16.03 14.86 27.26
C GLN A 73 15.32 14.89 25.90
N LEU A 74 15.52 15.93 25.09
CA LEU A 74 15.04 15.97 23.72
C LEU A 74 15.73 14.89 22.89
N ILE A 75 14.99 14.20 22.06
CA ILE A 75 15.51 13.11 21.23
C ILE A 75 16.64 13.58 20.31
N GLU A 76 16.59 14.82 19.84
CA GLU A 76 17.62 15.40 18.97
C GLU A 76 18.96 15.54 19.70
N GLN A 77 18.96 15.78 21.00
CA GLN A 77 20.19 15.83 21.79
C GLN A 77 20.83 14.44 21.90
N GLU A 78 20.01 13.42 22.12
CA GLU A 78 20.49 12.03 22.13
C GLU A 78 21.03 11.62 20.76
N ILE A 79 20.31 11.92 19.68
CA ILE A 79 20.78 11.64 18.31
C ILE A 79 22.15 12.30 18.09
N ARG A 80 22.33 13.56 18.44
CA ARG A 80 23.61 14.29 18.34
C ARG A 80 24.73 13.56 19.10
N ASP A 81 24.42 13.11 20.31
CA ASP A 81 25.43 12.47 21.16
C ASP A 81 25.81 11.09 20.58
N GLN A 82 24.84 10.35 20.01
CA GLN A 82 25.10 9.11 19.30
C GLN A 82 25.86 9.32 17.99
N LEU A 83 25.59 10.37 17.23
CA LEU A 83 26.34 10.73 16.01
C LEU A 83 27.80 11.01 16.35
N LYS A 84 28.06 11.75 17.45
CA LYS A 84 29.39 12.04 17.93
C LYS A 84 30.14 10.78 18.40
N GLU A 85 29.46 9.92 19.18
CA GLU A 85 30.05 8.66 19.66
C GLU A 85 30.49 7.75 18.51
N MET A 86 29.67 7.69 17.45
CA MET A 86 29.93 6.87 16.26
C MET A 86 30.87 7.54 15.25
N GLY A 87 31.29 8.78 15.45
CA GLY A 87 32.19 9.51 14.55
C GLY A 87 31.57 9.78 13.17
N ILE A 88 30.27 10.09 13.11
CA ILE A 88 29.56 10.35 11.86
C ILE A 88 29.85 11.77 11.38
N GLU A 89 30.25 11.89 10.12
CA GLU A 89 30.46 13.16 9.42
C GLU A 89 29.39 13.43 8.38
N HIS A 90 28.94 12.39 7.64
CA HIS A 90 27.93 12.48 6.59
C HIS A 90 26.68 11.67 6.97
N LEU A 91 25.60 12.37 7.35
CA LEU A 91 24.34 11.79 7.77
C LEU A 91 23.28 11.91 6.69
N GLY A 92 22.81 10.77 6.15
CA GLY A 92 21.60 10.72 5.33
C GLY A 92 20.35 10.92 6.18
N PHE A 93 19.35 11.58 5.65
CA PHE A 93 18.01 11.69 6.26
C PHE A 93 16.91 11.61 5.20
N GLU A 94 15.75 11.11 5.58
CA GLU A 94 14.61 10.93 4.71
C GLU A 94 13.93 12.29 4.39
N LYS A 95 14.34 12.93 3.28
CA LYS A 95 13.85 14.27 2.90
C LYS A 95 12.35 14.33 2.66
N ASP A 96 11.75 13.19 2.29
CA ASP A 96 10.32 13.10 1.98
C ASP A 96 9.45 12.97 3.25
N HIS A 97 10.07 12.72 4.41
CA HIS A 97 9.42 12.59 5.72
C HIS A 97 9.80 13.67 6.71
N VAL A 98 11.06 14.12 6.68
CA VAL A 98 11.53 15.18 7.57
C VAL A 98 10.97 16.52 7.11
N THR A 99 10.16 17.16 7.96
CA THR A 99 9.61 18.48 7.65
C THR A 99 10.72 19.54 7.63
N PHE A 100 10.47 20.66 6.94
CA PHE A 100 11.43 21.77 6.91
C PHE A 100 11.79 22.26 8.32
N ALA A 101 10.82 22.35 9.22
CA ALA A 101 11.07 22.76 10.61
C ALA A 101 11.95 21.78 11.37
N GLN A 102 11.76 20.47 11.18
CA GLN A 102 12.64 19.43 11.75
C GLN A 102 14.05 19.54 11.18
N TYR A 103 14.18 19.69 9.86
CA TYR A 103 15.47 19.85 9.20
C TYR A 103 16.25 21.06 9.77
N GLU A 104 15.59 22.22 9.90
CA GLU A 104 16.21 23.42 10.49
C GLU A 104 16.62 23.21 11.96
N ASN A 105 15.84 22.45 12.73
CA ASN A 105 16.21 22.07 14.09
C ASN A 105 17.40 21.10 14.11
N TYR A 106 17.36 20.06 13.29
CA TYR A 106 18.46 19.08 13.16
C TYR A 106 19.77 19.78 12.77
N LYS A 107 19.72 20.69 11.79
CA LYS A 107 20.88 21.45 11.34
C LYS A 107 21.49 22.32 12.44
N LYS A 108 20.71 22.81 13.39
CA LYS A 108 21.20 23.56 14.56
C LYS A 108 21.78 22.67 15.64
N VAL A 109 21.25 21.45 15.79
CA VAL A 109 21.60 20.55 16.89
C VAL A 109 22.70 19.58 16.49
N PHE A 110 22.62 19.02 15.26
CA PHE A 110 23.62 18.05 14.77
C PHE A 110 24.83 18.80 14.17
N ASN A 111 26.01 18.42 14.56
CA ASN A 111 27.26 19.00 14.02
C ASN A 111 27.85 18.05 12.96
N VAL A 112 27.04 17.74 11.92
CA VAL A 112 27.36 16.82 10.81
C VAL A 112 26.89 17.39 9.49
N ASP A 113 27.45 16.93 8.37
CA ASP A 113 26.94 17.24 7.03
C ASP A 113 25.69 16.40 6.78
N MET A 114 24.54 17.07 6.63
CA MET A 114 23.24 16.41 6.43
C MET A 114 22.92 16.31 4.94
N LYS A 115 22.78 15.08 4.45
CA LYS A 115 22.45 14.78 3.03
C LYS A 115 21.01 14.33 2.88
N PRO A 116 20.18 15.05 2.09
CA PRO A 116 18.81 14.64 1.83
C PRO A 116 18.78 13.40 0.94
N ILE A 117 18.13 12.35 1.38
CA ILE A 117 17.96 11.09 0.65
C ILE A 117 16.48 10.86 0.38
N SER A 118 16.16 10.33 -0.81
CA SER A 118 14.82 9.92 -1.22
C SER A 118 14.84 8.46 -1.68
N GLY A 119 13.84 7.70 -1.30
CA GLY A 119 13.58 6.36 -1.84
C GLY A 119 14.53 5.25 -1.41
N LEU A 120 15.49 5.48 -0.51
CA LEU A 120 16.53 4.49 -0.19
C LEU A 120 15.95 3.22 0.47
N VAL A 121 15.06 3.39 1.45
CA VAL A 121 14.40 2.27 2.14
C VAL A 121 13.22 1.77 1.30
N GLU A 122 12.53 2.65 0.62
CA GLU A 122 11.43 2.33 -0.30
C GLU A 122 11.89 1.42 -1.44
N GLU A 123 13.08 1.62 -2.01
CA GLU A 123 13.68 0.71 -2.99
C GLU A 123 13.94 -0.70 -2.41
N MET A 124 14.29 -0.80 -1.14
CA MET A 124 14.45 -2.09 -0.47
C MET A 124 13.11 -2.81 -0.28
N ARG A 125 12.01 -2.05 -0.08
CA ARG A 125 10.65 -2.55 0.14
C ARG A 125 9.98 -3.05 -1.14
N LEU A 126 10.51 -2.70 -2.33
CA LEU A 126 9.95 -3.14 -3.61
C LEU A 126 9.89 -4.67 -3.71
N ILE A 127 10.96 -5.35 -3.33
CA ILE A 127 11.08 -6.81 -3.41
C ILE A 127 10.75 -7.41 -2.05
N LYS A 128 9.62 -8.08 -1.95
CA LYS A 128 9.14 -8.71 -0.73
C LYS A 128 9.88 -10.02 -0.46
N THR A 129 10.22 -10.25 0.80
CA THR A 129 10.74 -11.53 1.26
C THR A 129 9.63 -12.57 1.34
N ALA A 130 9.99 -13.86 1.47
CA ALA A 130 9.01 -14.94 1.64
C ALA A 130 8.10 -14.73 2.88
N ASP A 131 8.67 -14.24 3.99
CA ASP A 131 7.91 -13.96 5.21
C ASP A 131 6.93 -12.79 5.01
N GLU A 132 7.36 -11.72 4.35
CA GLU A 132 6.50 -10.58 4.00
C GLU A 132 5.35 -11.03 3.08
N LEU A 133 5.63 -11.85 2.07
CA LEU A 133 4.61 -12.42 1.20
C LEU A 133 3.62 -13.32 1.95
N ALA A 134 4.06 -14.09 2.95
CA ALA A 134 3.18 -14.91 3.77
C ALA A 134 2.18 -14.06 4.56
N VAL A 135 2.62 -12.92 5.11
CA VAL A 135 1.75 -11.97 5.81
C VAL A 135 0.77 -11.32 4.82
N MET A 136 1.22 -10.89 3.64
CA MET A 136 0.37 -10.28 2.62
C MET A 136 -0.68 -11.27 2.09
N LYS A 137 -0.33 -12.55 1.89
CA LYS A 137 -1.29 -13.61 1.53
C LYS A 137 -2.37 -13.77 2.59
N LYS A 138 -2.02 -13.64 3.88
CA LYS A 138 -3.00 -13.68 4.97
C LYS A 138 -3.90 -12.45 4.98
N ALA A 139 -3.36 -11.25 4.73
CA ALA A 139 -4.15 -10.03 4.59
C ALA A 139 -5.15 -10.13 3.42
N ALA A 140 -4.69 -10.59 2.25
CA ALA A 140 -5.54 -10.80 1.07
C ALA A 140 -6.64 -11.83 1.34
N LYS A 141 -6.31 -12.93 2.05
CA LYS A 141 -7.32 -13.93 2.43
C LYS A 141 -8.41 -13.36 3.35
N ILE A 142 -8.04 -12.49 4.29
CA ILE A 142 -9.03 -11.82 5.17
C ILE A 142 -9.99 -10.97 4.31
N ALA A 143 -9.47 -10.26 3.30
CA ALA A 143 -10.28 -9.47 2.37
C ALA A 143 -11.18 -10.36 1.49
N ASP A 144 -10.67 -11.48 0.96
CA ASP A 144 -11.47 -12.47 0.24
C ASP A 144 -12.61 -13.05 1.08
N ASP A 145 -12.32 -13.39 2.35
CA ASP A 145 -13.34 -13.90 3.27
C ASP A 145 -14.41 -12.83 3.60
N ALA A 146 -13.99 -11.56 3.69
CA ALA A 146 -14.90 -10.42 3.86
C ALA A 146 -15.82 -10.23 2.64
N PHE A 147 -15.30 -10.47 1.41
CA PHE A 147 -16.13 -10.46 0.19
C PHE A 147 -17.26 -11.50 0.24
N ILE A 148 -16.96 -12.70 0.69
CA ILE A 148 -17.99 -13.75 0.81
C ILE A 148 -19.02 -13.38 1.88
N HIS A 149 -18.54 -12.86 3.01
CA HIS A 149 -19.41 -12.45 4.13
C HIS A 149 -20.37 -11.34 3.73
N ILE A 150 -19.90 -10.30 3.06
CA ILE A 150 -20.69 -9.08 2.79
C ILE A 150 -21.87 -9.29 1.82
N GLN A 151 -21.82 -10.33 0.99
CA GLN A 151 -22.89 -10.63 0.04
C GLN A 151 -24.25 -10.84 0.71
N SER A 152 -24.27 -11.43 1.89
CA SER A 152 -25.51 -11.65 2.66
C SER A 152 -26.03 -10.37 3.35
N PHE A 153 -25.21 -9.35 3.47
CA PHE A 153 -25.53 -8.10 4.15
C PHE A 153 -26.10 -7.05 3.17
N ILE A 154 -25.56 -7.00 1.95
CA ILE A 154 -25.97 -6.02 0.93
C ILE A 154 -27.36 -6.37 0.40
N LYS A 155 -28.27 -5.39 0.46
CA LYS A 155 -29.64 -5.46 -0.10
C LYS A 155 -30.20 -4.04 -0.24
N PRO A 156 -31.27 -3.84 -1.03
CA PRO A 156 -31.93 -2.54 -1.11
C PRO A 156 -32.32 -1.99 0.28
N GLY A 157 -32.07 -0.70 0.51
CA GLY A 157 -32.33 0.01 1.76
C GLY A 157 -31.19 0.01 2.78
N VAL A 158 -30.12 -0.80 2.58
CA VAL A 158 -28.91 -0.72 3.41
C VAL A 158 -28.10 0.49 2.98
N LYS A 159 -27.51 1.20 3.93
CA LYS A 159 -26.64 2.35 3.63
C LYS A 159 -25.23 1.91 3.29
N GLU A 160 -24.54 2.67 2.43
CA GLU A 160 -23.13 2.43 2.09
C GLU A 160 -22.25 2.39 3.34
N ILE A 161 -22.49 3.29 4.30
CA ILE A 161 -21.72 3.34 5.56
C ILE A 161 -21.93 2.08 6.42
N ASP A 162 -23.12 1.48 6.39
CA ASP A 162 -23.37 0.26 7.15
C ASP A 162 -22.63 -0.94 6.53
N VAL A 163 -22.52 -0.98 5.19
CA VAL A 163 -21.70 -1.97 4.47
C VAL A 163 -20.22 -1.81 4.82
N SER A 164 -19.70 -0.58 4.82
CA SER A 164 -18.32 -0.27 5.21
C SER A 164 -18.03 -0.71 6.65
N ASN A 165 -18.91 -0.41 7.59
CA ASN A 165 -18.76 -0.81 8.99
C ASN A 165 -18.77 -2.34 9.16
N GLU A 166 -19.63 -3.04 8.42
CA GLU A 166 -19.69 -4.51 8.48
C GLU A 166 -18.41 -5.15 7.92
N LEU A 167 -17.87 -4.63 6.80
CA LEU A 167 -16.57 -5.07 6.26
C LEU A 167 -15.45 -4.87 7.28
N GLU A 168 -15.31 -3.66 7.83
CA GLU A 168 -14.27 -3.35 8.83
C GLU A 168 -14.39 -4.28 10.05
N PHE A 169 -15.60 -4.46 10.57
CA PHE A 169 -15.84 -5.29 11.72
C PHE A 169 -15.53 -6.78 11.47
N PHE A 170 -15.90 -7.27 10.29
CA PHE A 170 -15.59 -8.64 9.89
C PHE A 170 -14.09 -8.87 9.77
N MET A 171 -13.36 -7.97 9.06
CA MET A 171 -11.92 -8.09 8.88
C MET A 171 -11.18 -8.07 10.22
N ARG A 172 -11.59 -7.21 11.16
CA ARG A 172 -11.03 -7.18 12.52
C ARG A 172 -11.27 -8.47 13.28
N LYS A 173 -12.43 -9.08 13.17
CA LYS A 173 -12.71 -10.40 13.74
C LYS A 173 -11.81 -11.51 13.18
N GLN A 174 -11.38 -11.36 11.92
CA GLN A 174 -10.46 -12.30 11.28
C GLN A 174 -8.98 -12.03 11.63
N GLY A 175 -8.70 -11.01 12.43
CA GLY A 175 -7.37 -10.69 12.95
C GLY A 175 -6.70 -9.48 12.30
N ALA A 176 -7.35 -8.78 11.38
CA ALA A 176 -6.85 -7.50 10.89
C ALA A 176 -6.83 -6.46 12.03
N VAL A 177 -5.85 -5.58 12.02
CA VAL A 177 -5.78 -4.44 12.96
C VAL A 177 -6.80 -3.37 12.57
N SER A 178 -6.98 -3.16 11.26
CA SER A 178 -7.94 -2.22 10.67
C SER A 178 -8.13 -2.57 9.18
N SER A 179 -8.99 -1.81 8.49
CA SER A 179 -8.87 -1.66 7.03
C SER A 179 -7.53 -1.04 6.65
N SER A 180 -7.08 -1.28 5.41
CA SER A 180 -5.85 -0.70 4.84
C SER A 180 -5.99 0.79 4.58
N PHE A 181 -7.21 1.24 4.27
CA PHE A 181 -7.59 2.61 3.94
C PHE A 181 -9.08 2.83 4.22
N ASP A 182 -9.57 4.05 4.02
CA ASP A 182 -10.99 4.39 4.15
C ASP A 182 -11.81 3.62 3.12
N ILE A 183 -12.64 2.69 3.56
CA ILE A 183 -13.39 1.78 2.71
C ILE A 183 -14.31 2.55 1.76
N ILE A 184 -14.19 2.27 0.48
CA ILE A 184 -15.08 2.78 -0.55
C ILE A 184 -16.28 1.83 -0.65
N VAL A 185 -17.48 2.39 -0.52
CA VAL A 185 -18.74 1.76 -0.91
C VAL A 185 -19.51 2.79 -1.73
N ALA A 186 -19.50 2.60 -3.03
CA ALA A 186 -20.09 3.56 -3.96
C ALA A 186 -21.18 2.89 -4.81
N SER A 187 -22.44 3.31 -4.64
CA SER A 187 -23.59 2.70 -5.25
C SER A 187 -24.35 3.64 -6.22
N GLY A 188 -24.90 3.07 -7.27
CA GLY A 188 -25.66 3.80 -8.29
C GLY A 188 -24.82 4.87 -8.97
N LEU A 189 -25.28 6.10 -9.04
CA LEU A 189 -24.53 7.20 -9.64
C LEU A 189 -23.20 7.51 -8.91
N ARG A 190 -23.12 7.17 -7.61
CA ARG A 190 -21.88 7.35 -6.86
C ARG A 190 -20.80 6.35 -7.27
N SER A 191 -21.15 5.22 -7.89
CA SER A 191 -20.16 4.29 -8.44
C SER A 191 -19.28 4.92 -9.55
N ALA A 192 -19.73 6.05 -10.13
CA ALA A 192 -18.90 6.87 -11.02
C ALA A 192 -17.84 7.75 -10.30
N LEU A 193 -17.75 7.67 -8.97
CA LEU A 193 -16.74 8.35 -8.20
C LEU A 193 -15.62 7.37 -7.85
N PRO A 194 -14.41 7.48 -8.44
CA PRO A 194 -13.30 6.56 -8.16
C PRO A 194 -12.97 6.45 -6.66
N HIS A 195 -13.07 7.55 -5.94
CA HIS A 195 -12.84 7.64 -4.48
C HIS A 195 -14.13 7.87 -3.71
N GLY A 196 -15.19 7.15 -4.08
CA GLY A 196 -16.51 7.25 -3.45
C GLY A 196 -16.57 6.61 -2.07
N VAL A 197 -15.88 7.18 -1.07
CA VAL A 197 -15.94 6.74 0.34
C VAL A 197 -17.40 6.58 0.78
N ALA A 198 -17.66 5.52 1.56
CA ALA A 198 -18.97 5.14 2.03
C ALA A 198 -19.75 6.31 2.65
N SER A 199 -21.00 6.49 2.25
CA SER A 199 -21.87 7.59 2.67
C SER A 199 -23.16 7.09 3.32
N ASN A 200 -24.04 8.04 3.69
CA ASN A 200 -25.38 7.72 4.18
C ASN A 200 -26.39 7.38 3.08
N LYS A 201 -25.95 7.30 1.80
CA LYS A 201 -26.83 6.89 0.70
C LYS A 201 -27.30 5.44 0.91
N GLU A 202 -28.60 5.24 0.73
CA GLU A 202 -29.19 3.89 0.66
C GLU A 202 -28.92 3.26 -0.71
N ILE A 203 -28.56 1.98 -0.72
CA ILE A 203 -28.40 1.18 -1.92
C ILE A 203 -29.80 0.85 -2.46
N ASN A 204 -30.00 1.03 -3.76
CA ASN A 204 -31.28 0.73 -4.40
C ASN A 204 -31.17 -0.45 -5.37
N SER A 205 -32.30 -1.07 -5.69
CA SER A 205 -32.37 -2.03 -6.79
C SER A 205 -32.08 -1.35 -8.14
N GLY A 206 -31.40 -2.03 -9.03
CA GLY A 206 -30.99 -1.52 -10.34
C GLY A 206 -29.62 -0.80 -10.33
N GLU A 207 -28.88 -0.88 -9.26
CA GLU A 207 -27.59 -0.20 -9.11
C GLU A 207 -26.38 -1.17 -9.15
N LEU A 208 -25.27 -0.71 -9.69
CA LEU A 208 -23.96 -1.27 -9.37
C LEU A 208 -23.50 -0.73 -8.02
N VAL A 209 -22.83 -1.59 -7.24
CA VAL A 209 -22.22 -1.26 -5.96
C VAL A 209 -20.77 -1.68 -6.01
N THR A 210 -19.86 -0.72 -6.06
CA THR A 210 -18.41 -0.92 -5.99
C THR A 210 -17.98 -0.92 -4.54
N LEU A 211 -17.32 -1.99 -4.12
CA LEU A 211 -16.63 -2.12 -2.84
C LEU A 211 -15.13 -2.15 -3.09
N ASP A 212 -14.40 -1.22 -2.50
CA ASP A 212 -12.96 -1.15 -2.56
C ASP A 212 -12.42 -1.03 -1.12
N TYR A 213 -11.68 -2.04 -0.69
CA TYR A 213 -11.25 -2.23 0.68
C TYR A 213 -10.07 -3.19 0.77
N GLY A 214 -9.41 -3.19 1.90
CA GLY A 214 -8.35 -4.13 2.20
C GLY A 214 -8.15 -4.31 3.68
N ALA A 215 -7.45 -5.38 4.07
CA ALA A 215 -7.10 -5.67 5.46
C ALA A 215 -5.67 -5.20 5.77
N TRP A 216 -5.49 -4.47 6.87
CA TRP A 216 -4.18 -4.21 7.43
C TRP A 216 -3.86 -5.27 8.49
N TYR A 217 -2.99 -6.22 8.13
CA TYR A 217 -2.64 -7.36 8.94
C TYR A 217 -1.12 -7.42 9.18
N GLU A 218 -0.71 -7.47 10.44
CA GLU A 218 0.71 -7.48 10.86
C GLU A 218 1.59 -6.42 10.17
N GLY A 219 0.98 -5.27 9.83
CA GLY A 219 1.64 -4.11 9.21
C GLY A 219 1.64 -4.10 7.69
N TYR A 220 1.14 -5.12 7.03
CA TYR A 220 0.99 -5.18 5.58
C TYR A 220 -0.45 -4.97 5.16
N CYS A 221 -0.61 -4.31 4.03
CA CYS A 221 -1.90 -4.05 3.41
C CYS A 221 -2.26 -5.16 2.41
N SER A 222 -3.55 -5.45 2.27
CA SER A 222 -4.15 -5.98 1.05
C SER A 222 -5.05 -4.93 0.43
N ASP A 223 -5.40 -5.13 -0.83
CA ASP A 223 -6.25 -4.24 -1.61
C ASP A 223 -7.13 -5.05 -2.56
N ILE A 224 -8.42 -4.78 -2.59
CA ILE A 224 -9.34 -5.50 -3.46
C ILE A 224 -10.55 -4.64 -3.81
N THR A 225 -10.87 -4.57 -5.09
CA THR A 225 -12.14 -4.01 -5.53
C THR A 225 -13.00 -5.08 -6.19
N ARG A 226 -14.27 -5.11 -5.79
CA ARG A 226 -15.33 -5.90 -6.45
C ARG A 226 -16.57 -5.03 -6.62
N THR A 227 -17.27 -5.26 -7.70
CA THR A 227 -18.53 -4.58 -8.01
C THR A 227 -19.67 -5.59 -8.13
N PHE A 228 -20.79 -5.33 -7.46
CA PHE A 228 -22.00 -6.14 -7.50
C PHE A 228 -23.11 -5.44 -8.28
N ALA A 229 -24.05 -6.22 -8.84
CA ALA A 229 -25.35 -5.73 -9.23
C ALA A 229 -26.36 -5.97 -8.09
N VAL A 230 -27.15 -4.98 -7.73
CA VAL A 230 -28.26 -5.14 -6.79
C VAL A 230 -29.57 -5.12 -7.58
N GLY A 231 -30.24 -6.28 -7.66
CA GLY A 231 -31.36 -6.47 -8.57
C GLY A 231 -30.94 -6.44 -10.05
N GLU A 232 -31.92 -6.16 -10.94
CA GLU A 232 -31.66 -6.07 -12.38
C GLU A 232 -31.09 -4.72 -12.76
N ILE A 233 -29.96 -4.71 -13.45
CA ILE A 233 -29.26 -3.51 -13.93
C ILE A 233 -29.47 -3.31 -15.44
N SER A 234 -29.15 -2.12 -15.96
CA SER A 234 -29.27 -1.82 -17.39
C SER A 234 -28.24 -2.57 -18.23
N ASP A 235 -28.51 -2.74 -19.52
CA ASP A 235 -27.57 -3.29 -20.50
C ASP A 235 -26.29 -2.45 -20.59
N GLU A 236 -26.40 -1.13 -20.40
CA GLU A 236 -25.25 -0.22 -20.38
C GLU A 236 -24.32 -0.52 -19.20
N LEU A 237 -24.84 -0.65 -17.98
CA LEU A 237 -24.07 -1.01 -16.80
C LEU A 237 -23.45 -2.41 -16.92
N THR A 238 -24.18 -3.35 -17.51
CA THR A 238 -23.65 -4.70 -17.82
C THR A 238 -22.50 -4.63 -18.82
N THR A 239 -22.59 -3.78 -19.84
CA THR A 239 -21.53 -3.57 -20.84
C THR A 239 -20.29 -2.94 -20.20
N ILE A 240 -20.46 -1.94 -19.34
CA ILE A 240 -19.39 -1.32 -18.58
C ILE A 240 -18.68 -2.37 -17.71
N TYR A 241 -19.44 -3.15 -16.95
CA TYR A 241 -18.88 -4.20 -16.09
C TYR A 241 -18.04 -5.21 -16.88
N ASN A 242 -18.59 -5.75 -17.96
CA ASN A 242 -17.90 -6.74 -18.79
C ASN A 242 -16.64 -6.17 -19.44
N THR A 243 -16.67 -4.89 -19.85
CA THR A 243 -15.48 -4.21 -20.41
C THR A 243 -14.38 -4.09 -19.35
N VAL A 244 -14.73 -3.71 -18.12
CA VAL A 244 -13.76 -3.61 -17.01
C VAL A 244 -13.22 -4.99 -16.64
N LEU A 245 -14.08 -6.02 -16.59
CA LEU A 245 -13.66 -7.39 -16.30
C LEU A 245 -12.63 -7.91 -17.32
N GLU A 246 -12.92 -7.76 -18.61
CA GLU A 246 -11.99 -8.19 -19.66
C GLU A 246 -10.65 -7.41 -19.60
N ALA A 247 -10.69 -6.10 -19.38
CA ALA A 247 -9.48 -5.30 -19.20
C ALA A 247 -8.66 -5.80 -18.02
N GLN A 248 -9.30 -6.10 -16.88
CA GLN A 248 -8.64 -6.60 -15.69
C GLN A 248 -8.03 -7.98 -15.91
N LEU A 249 -8.72 -8.87 -16.59
CA LEU A 249 -8.20 -10.20 -16.95
C LEU A 249 -6.97 -10.10 -17.87
N LEU A 250 -6.99 -9.19 -18.87
CA LEU A 250 -5.85 -8.90 -19.74
C LEU A 250 -4.66 -8.35 -18.95
N GLY A 251 -4.92 -7.39 -18.04
CA GLY A 251 -3.90 -6.83 -17.15
C GLY A 251 -3.22 -7.91 -16.31
N VAL A 252 -4.01 -8.72 -15.60
CA VAL A 252 -3.48 -9.82 -14.78
C VAL A 252 -2.71 -10.83 -15.64
N ALA A 253 -3.24 -11.22 -16.80
CA ALA A 253 -2.57 -12.19 -17.67
C ALA A 253 -1.24 -11.67 -18.24
N GLY A 254 -1.12 -10.36 -18.46
CA GLY A 254 0.02 -9.76 -19.14
C GLY A 254 1.11 -9.24 -18.22
N VAL A 255 0.84 -8.99 -16.93
CA VAL A 255 1.87 -8.56 -15.97
C VAL A 255 2.88 -9.66 -15.72
N LYS A 256 4.17 -9.35 -15.91
CA LYS A 256 5.29 -10.29 -15.77
C LYS A 256 6.59 -9.54 -15.52
N PRO A 257 7.66 -10.20 -15.06
CA PRO A 257 8.95 -9.56 -14.90
C PRO A 257 9.51 -9.02 -16.22
N GLY A 258 10.21 -7.90 -16.14
CA GLY A 258 10.89 -7.27 -17.28
C GLY A 258 10.08 -6.23 -18.04
N ILE A 259 8.74 -6.24 -17.99
CA ILE A 259 7.93 -5.14 -18.54
C ILE A 259 7.98 -3.92 -17.62
N THR A 260 7.81 -2.74 -18.18
CA THR A 260 7.70 -1.48 -17.44
C THR A 260 6.30 -1.29 -16.86
N GLY A 261 6.18 -0.43 -15.85
CA GLY A 261 4.86 -0.02 -15.34
C GLY A 261 3.98 0.61 -16.44
N LYS A 262 4.60 1.31 -17.41
CA LYS A 262 3.91 1.86 -18.58
C LYS A 262 3.35 0.76 -19.51
N GLU A 263 4.13 -0.26 -19.78
CA GLU A 263 3.67 -1.41 -20.59
C GLU A 263 2.57 -2.19 -19.87
N ALA A 264 2.66 -2.32 -18.54
CA ALA A 264 1.62 -2.94 -17.73
C ALA A 264 0.31 -2.12 -17.73
N ASP A 265 0.39 -0.78 -17.64
CA ASP A 265 -0.79 0.11 -17.74
C ASP A 265 -1.47 -0.01 -19.12
N ALA A 266 -0.69 -0.10 -20.18
CA ALA A 266 -1.21 -0.23 -21.55
C ALA A 266 -2.07 -1.48 -21.74
N LEU A 267 -1.81 -2.60 -21.02
CA LEU A 267 -2.59 -3.83 -21.12
C LEU A 267 -4.09 -3.62 -20.85
N THR A 268 -4.43 -2.75 -19.94
CA THR A 268 -5.83 -2.46 -19.56
C THR A 268 -6.34 -1.22 -20.27
N ARG A 269 -5.54 -0.17 -20.31
CA ARG A 269 -5.91 1.14 -20.86
C ARG A 269 -6.21 1.08 -22.35
N ASP A 270 -5.38 0.40 -23.13
CA ASP A 270 -5.56 0.31 -24.58
C ASP A 270 -6.86 -0.44 -24.90
N TYR A 271 -7.16 -1.52 -24.19
CA TYR A 271 -8.41 -2.25 -24.35
C TYR A 271 -9.66 -1.39 -24.03
N ILE A 272 -9.64 -0.69 -22.88
CA ILE A 272 -10.74 0.21 -22.49
C ILE A 272 -10.91 1.32 -23.52
N THR A 273 -9.81 1.86 -24.07
CA THR A 273 -9.83 2.89 -25.11
C THR A 273 -10.40 2.35 -26.41
N GLU A 274 -10.01 1.14 -26.84
CA GLU A 274 -10.55 0.48 -28.03
C GLU A 274 -12.06 0.27 -27.93
N LYS A 275 -12.55 -0.01 -26.72
CA LYS A 275 -14.00 -0.12 -26.45
C LYS A 275 -14.74 1.22 -26.38
N GLY A 276 -14.06 2.35 -26.56
CA GLY A 276 -14.66 3.68 -26.56
C GLY A 276 -14.80 4.35 -25.20
N TYR A 277 -14.21 3.77 -24.14
CA TYR A 277 -14.29 4.29 -22.77
C TYR A 277 -12.99 4.92 -22.25
N GLY A 278 -12.01 5.20 -23.12
CA GLY A 278 -10.72 5.73 -22.71
C GLY A 278 -10.78 7.02 -21.88
N ASP A 279 -11.70 7.92 -22.19
CA ASP A 279 -11.91 9.18 -21.47
C ASP A 279 -12.51 8.99 -20.07
N TYR A 280 -13.05 7.80 -19.79
CA TYR A 280 -13.68 7.43 -18.51
C TYR A 280 -12.80 6.57 -17.61
N PHE A 281 -11.53 6.32 -18.00
CA PHE A 281 -10.52 5.65 -17.20
C PHE A 281 -9.39 6.62 -16.81
N GLY A 282 -9.63 7.39 -15.76
CA GLY A 282 -8.82 8.55 -15.41
C GLY A 282 -7.65 8.31 -14.44
N HIS A 283 -7.46 7.10 -13.92
CA HIS A 283 -6.35 6.77 -13.00
C HIS A 283 -5.39 5.72 -13.57
N SER A 284 -4.33 5.41 -12.84
CA SER A 284 -3.36 4.37 -13.19
C SER A 284 -4.00 2.98 -13.13
N THR A 285 -3.47 2.03 -13.89
CA THR A 285 -3.91 0.62 -13.82
C THR A 285 -3.62 -0.02 -12.48
N GLY A 286 -2.66 0.53 -11.70
CA GLY A 286 -2.34 0.04 -10.38
C GLY A 286 -1.10 0.67 -9.77
N HIS A 287 -0.77 0.20 -8.60
CA HIS A 287 0.34 0.66 -7.77
C HIS A 287 1.00 -0.50 -7.03
N GLY A 288 2.18 -0.25 -6.46
CA GLY A 288 2.81 -1.18 -5.53
C GLY A 288 2.05 -1.24 -4.20
N LEU A 289 2.13 -2.37 -3.55
CA LEU A 289 1.46 -2.66 -2.29
C LEU A 289 2.44 -3.30 -1.31
N GLY A 290 2.30 -3.00 -0.02
CA GLY A 290 3.15 -3.59 1.02
C GLY A 290 2.82 -3.07 2.41
N LEU A 291 3.79 -2.40 3.05
CA LEU A 291 3.57 -1.71 4.34
C LEU A 291 2.68 -0.48 4.19
N GLU A 292 2.64 0.11 3.01
CA GLU A 292 1.70 1.15 2.61
C GLU A 292 0.78 0.61 1.52
N VAL A 293 -0.44 1.11 1.49
CA VAL A 293 -1.36 0.77 0.41
C VAL A 293 -0.84 1.27 -0.93
N HIS A 294 -0.25 2.48 -0.97
CA HIS A 294 0.39 3.03 -2.16
C HIS A 294 1.90 3.09 -1.97
N GLU A 295 2.63 2.19 -2.61
CA GLU A 295 4.08 2.25 -2.70
C GLU A 295 4.56 1.96 -4.14
N GLY A 296 5.87 1.90 -4.37
CA GLY A 296 6.39 1.50 -5.69
C GLY A 296 6.23 0.00 -5.96
N PRO A 297 6.29 -0.42 -7.24
CA PRO A 297 6.27 0.40 -8.44
C PRO A 297 4.86 0.79 -8.88
N GLY A 298 4.70 1.90 -9.60
CA GLY A 298 3.41 2.23 -10.22
C GLY A 298 3.18 1.48 -11.53
N LEU A 299 1.95 1.03 -11.79
CA LEU A 299 1.50 0.58 -13.11
C LEU A 299 0.78 1.74 -13.79
N SER A 300 1.54 2.63 -14.42
CA SER A 300 1.07 3.92 -14.92
C SER A 300 1.81 4.27 -16.21
N PHE A 301 1.14 5.00 -17.10
CA PHE A 301 1.75 5.53 -18.33
C PHE A 301 3.00 6.41 -18.10
N ARG A 302 3.30 6.78 -16.86
CA ARG A 302 4.48 7.57 -16.45
C ARG A 302 5.60 6.71 -15.84
N SER A 303 5.41 5.40 -15.67
CA SER A 303 6.34 4.54 -14.94
C SER A 303 7.23 3.74 -15.90
N ASP A 304 8.49 4.13 -16.01
CA ASP A 304 9.51 3.39 -16.76
C ASP A 304 10.22 2.32 -15.90
N LYS A 305 9.83 2.18 -14.62
CA LYS A 305 10.36 1.15 -13.71
C LYS A 305 9.97 -0.22 -14.24
N LYS A 306 10.96 -1.10 -14.43
CA LYS A 306 10.72 -2.50 -14.79
C LYS A 306 10.22 -3.28 -13.59
N LEU A 307 9.27 -4.16 -13.84
CA LEU A 307 8.78 -5.09 -12.84
C LEU A 307 9.78 -6.22 -12.64
N GLU A 308 9.98 -6.61 -11.40
CA GLU A 308 10.91 -7.64 -10.97
C GLU A 308 10.19 -8.67 -10.09
N ALA A 309 10.68 -9.91 -10.09
CA ALA A 309 10.14 -10.95 -9.21
C ALA A 309 10.21 -10.53 -7.73
N GLY A 310 9.15 -10.79 -6.98
CA GLY A 310 8.97 -10.36 -5.59
C GLY A 310 8.31 -9.00 -5.41
N MET A 311 8.06 -8.25 -6.47
CA MET A 311 7.21 -7.04 -6.40
C MET A 311 5.75 -7.45 -6.27
N VAL A 312 4.98 -6.70 -5.47
CA VAL A 312 3.53 -6.85 -5.36
C VAL A 312 2.88 -5.58 -5.86
N VAL A 313 1.89 -5.74 -6.75
CA VAL A 313 1.19 -4.63 -7.40
C VAL A 313 -0.31 -4.92 -7.51
N THR A 314 -1.12 -3.86 -7.59
CA THR A 314 -2.55 -3.95 -7.90
C THR A 314 -2.78 -3.93 -9.42
N VAL A 315 -3.87 -4.53 -9.89
CA VAL A 315 -4.38 -4.40 -11.26
C VAL A 315 -5.86 -4.07 -11.17
N GLU A 316 -6.20 -2.79 -11.35
CA GLU A 316 -7.48 -2.19 -10.94
C GLU A 316 -8.11 -1.28 -12.01
N PRO A 317 -8.25 -1.70 -13.26
CA PRO A 317 -8.93 -0.85 -14.24
C PRO A 317 -10.35 -0.53 -13.82
N GLY A 318 -10.82 0.66 -14.21
CA GLY A 318 -12.18 1.11 -13.93
C GLY A 318 -12.73 2.03 -15.03
N ILE A 319 -14.04 2.07 -15.15
CA ILE A 319 -14.78 2.98 -16.03
C ILE A 319 -15.78 3.74 -15.17
N TYR A 320 -15.78 5.07 -15.28
CA TYR A 320 -16.59 5.96 -14.45
C TYR A 320 -17.31 6.98 -15.32
N ILE A 321 -18.62 6.76 -15.58
CA ILE A 321 -19.42 7.62 -16.46
C ILE A 321 -20.35 8.48 -15.59
N PRO A 322 -20.16 9.80 -15.53
CA PRO A 322 -21.09 10.68 -14.83
C PRO A 322 -22.53 10.44 -15.29
N GLU A 323 -23.48 10.48 -14.36
CA GLU A 323 -24.93 10.28 -14.59
C GLU A 323 -25.35 8.86 -15.02
N VAL A 324 -24.38 7.93 -15.20
CA VAL A 324 -24.66 6.50 -15.50
C VAL A 324 -24.26 5.61 -14.32
N GLY A 325 -22.99 5.70 -13.91
CA GLY A 325 -22.39 4.86 -12.90
C GLY A 325 -20.99 4.42 -13.31
N GLY A 326 -20.38 3.54 -12.53
CA GLY A 326 -19.04 3.04 -12.80
C GLY A 326 -18.82 1.64 -12.26
N CYS A 327 -17.65 1.09 -12.61
CA CYS A 327 -17.20 -0.22 -12.18
C CYS A 327 -15.68 -0.19 -12.04
N ARG A 328 -15.15 -0.82 -10.99
CA ARG A 328 -13.76 -1.20 -10.82
C ARG A 328 -13.70 -2.66 -10.41
N ILE A 329 -12.72 -3.37 -10.93
CA ILE A 329 -12.38 -4.74 -10.54
C ILE A 329 -10.87 -4.80 -10.36
N GLU A 330 -10.42 -5.34 -9.25
CA GLU A 330 -9.03 -5.29 -8.83
C GLU A 330 -8.56 -6.59 -8.20
N ASP A 331 -7.33 -6.96 -8.47
CA ASP A 331 -6.59 -7.97 -7.72
C ASP A 331 -5.20 -7.46 -7.31
N ASP A 332 -4.75 -7.88 -6.12
CA ASP A 332 -3.34 -7.90 -5.74
C ASP A 332 -2.63 -9.06 -6.43
N ILE A 333 -1.47 -8.80 -7.02
CA ILE A 333 -0.64 -9.82 -7.66
C ILE A 333 0.82 -9.72 -7.24
N ILE A 334 1.48 -10.87 -7.11
CA ILE A 334 2.93 -10.98 -6.95
C ILE A 334 3.54 -11.23 -8.33
N VAL A 335 4.52 -10.43 -8.71
CA VAL A 335 5.36 -10.72 -9.87
C VAL A 335 6.29 -11.89 -9.52
N THR A 336 6.27 -12.95 -10.31
CA THR A 336 7.12 -14.15 -10.15
C THR A 336 8.28 -14.15 -11.15
N GLU A 337 9.14 -15.13 -11.13
CA GLU A 337 10.25 -15.26 -12.09
C GLU A 337 9.79 -15.39 -13.55
N THR A 338 8.59 -15.91 -13.80
CA THR A 338 8.11 -16.21 -15.17
C THR A 338 6.76 -15.57 -15.51
N GLY A 339 6.10 -14.90 -14.58
CA GLY A 339 4.78 -14.32 -14.75
C GLY A 339 4.31 -13.65 -13.48
N ASN A 340 3.14 -14.06 -12.98
CA ASN A 340 2.59 -13.56 -11.71
C ASN A 340 1.74 -14.62 -11.00
N GLU A 341 1.43 -14.36 -9.74
CA GLU A 341 0.49 -15.10 -8.89
C GLU A 341 -0.47 -14.11 -8.24
N ARG A 342 -1.76 -14.37 -8.30
CA ARG A 342 -2.75 -13.54 -7.58
C ARG A 342 -2.69 -13.80 -6.08
N LEU A 343 -2.81 -12.76 -5.29
CA LEU A 343 -2.99 -12.83 -3.83
C LEU A 343 -4.48 -12.85 -3.44
N THR A 344 -5.31 -12.09 -4.16
CA THR A 344 -6.76 -12.01 -3.96
C THR A 344 -7.46 -12.98 -4.90
N HIS A 345 -8.44 -13.72 -4.39
CA HIS A 345 -9.10 -14.82 -5.11
C HIS A 345 -10.62 -14.73 -5.14
N ALA A 346 -11.23 -13.69 -4.56
CA ALA A 346 -12.66 -13.47 -4.64
C ALA A 346 -13.16 -13.51 -6.11
N PRO A 347 -14.32 -14.10 -6.39
CA PRO A 347 -14.90 -14.18 -7.73
C PRO A 347 -14.99 -12.79 -8.38
N LYS A 348 -14.83 -12.76 -9.70
CA LYS A 348 -14.89 -11.53 -10.51
C LYS A 348 -16.06 -11.49 -11.48
N GLU A 349 -16.78 -12.55 -11.60
CA GLU A 349 -18.02 -12.60 -12.36
C GLU A 349 -19.07 -11.69 -11.71
N LEU A 350 -19.95 -11.11 -12.54
CA LEU A 350 -21.02 -10.25 -12.04
C LEU A 350 -21.98 -11.05 -11.16
N ILE A 351 -22.01 -10.70 -9.88
CA ILE A 351 -22.92 -11.29 -8.90
C ILE A 351 -24.13 -10.36 -8.74
N HIS A 352 -25.32 -10.91 -8.84
CA HIS A 352 -26.57 -10.22 -8.55
C HIS A 352 -27.03 -10.54 -7.12
N LEU A 353 -27.26 -9.51 -6.31
CA LEU A 353 -27.70 -9.55 -4.92
C LEU A 353 -29.15 -9.08 -4.78
#